data_ea9b10a23f9d2785320800d21efe1e67
#
_entry.id   ea9b10a23f9d2785320800d21efe1e67
#
_cell.length_a   1.000
_cell.length_b   1.000
_cell.length_c   1.000
_cell.angle_alpha   90.00
_cell.angle_beta   90.00
_cell.angle_gamma   90.00
#
_symmetry.space_group_name_H-M   'P 1'
#
loop_
_entity.id
_entity.type
_entity.pdbx_description
1 polymer ?
#
loop_
_entity_poly.entity_id
_entity_poly.type
_entity_poly.pdbx_seq_one_letter_code
_entity_poly.pdbx_strand_id
1 'polypeptide(L)'
;MSEQTITGGCLCGGVRYEAHGTPSLTVICHCRMCQRASGAPFMGLLFMPSDAVTVIKGYLRIYHSSPTSERHFCPDCGSHLFFVRHIRSLCAVTVGSLDDPHTFKPTMHVCMESAMKWLDIRDGAQRYSAKPEGMTPLVDYDPVTGITR
;
A
#
# COMPACT_ATOMS: atom_id res chain seq x y z
N MET A 1 -14.08 24.49 1.70
CA MET A 1 -12.75 23.86 1.53
C MET A 1 -12.85 22.89 0.36
N SER A 2 -11.95 22.98 -0.60
CA SER A 2 -11.91 22.02 -1.70
C SER A 2 -11.45 20.66 -1.18
N GLU A 3 -12.21 19.64 -1.49
CA GLU A 3 -11.82 18.26 -1.20
C GLU A 3 -10.56 17.92 -2.00
N GLN A 4 -9.55 17.37 -1.34
CA GLN A 4 -8.30 16.99 -2.00
C GLN A 4 -8.57 15.81 -2.93
N THR A 5 -8.23 15.97 -4.21
CA THR A 5 -8.24 14.88 -5.19
C THR A 5 -6.82 14.38 -5.42
N ILE A 6 -6.61 13.10 -5.22
CA ILE A 6 -5.36 12.40 -5.46
C ILE A 6 -5.54 11.58 -6.73
N THR A 7 -4.63 11.69 -7.67
CA THR A 7 -4.67 10.94 -8.94
C THR A 7 -3.44 10.06 -9.09
N GLY A 8 -3.59 8.99 -9.85
CA GLY A 8 -2.49 8.08 -10.14
C GLY A 8 -2.84 7.02 -11.16
N GLY A 9 -1.92 6.11 -11.37
CA GLY A 9 -2.09 5.03 -12.32
C GLY A 9 -0.89 4.11 -12.45
N CYS A 10 -0.97 3.19 -13.38
CA CYS A 10 0.07 2.21 -13.65
C CYS A 10 1.15 2.74 -14.60
N LEU A 11 2.26 2.02 -14.69
CA LEU A 11 3.41 2.36 -15.54
C LEU A 11 3.03 2.50 -17.01
N CYS A 12 2.18 1.62 -17.55
CA CYS A 12 1.79 1.68 -18.97
C CYS A 12 0.67 2.70 -19.26
N GLY A 13 0.08 3.30 -18.23
CA GLY A 13 -1.03 4.25 -18.37
C GLY A 13 -2.39 3.60 -18.69
N GLY A 14 -2.46 2.28 -18.77
CA GLY A 14 -3.70 1.55 -19.06
C GLY A 14 -4.71 1.61 -17.93
N VAL A 15 -4.25 1.76 -16.69
CA VAL A 15 -5.09 1.92 -15.50
C VAL A 15 -4.87 3.29 -14.89
N ARG A 16 -5.99 3.99 -14.63
CA ARG A 16 -6.00 5.29 -13.95
C ARG A 16 -7.02 5.28 -12.83
N TYR A 17 -6.73 5.99 -11.74
CA TYR A 17 -7.63 6.13 -10.60
C TYR A 17 -7.64 7.55 -10.04
N GLU A 18 -8.70 7.83 -9.30
CA GLU A 18 -8.85 9.00 -8.45
C GLU A 18 -9.19 8.57 -7.03
N ALA A 19 -8.70 9.31 -6.05
CA ALA A 19 -9.06 9.16 -4.65
C ALA A 19 -9.42 10.53 -4.07
N HIS A 20 -10.52 10.61 -3.34
CA HIS A 20 -11.06 11.85 -2.83
C HIS A 20 -10.98 11.91 -1.30
N GLY A 21 -10.58 13.05 -0.77
CA GLY A 21 -10.45 13.28 0.66
C GLY A 21 -9.02 13.16 1.19
N THR A 22 -8.90 13.17 2.51
CA THR A 22 -7.60 13.10 3.20
C THR A 22 -7.28 11.66 3.60
N PRO A 23 -6.08 11.16 3.32
CA PRO A 23 -5.66 9.86 3.81
C PRO A 23 -5.77 9.75 5.32
N SER A 24 -6.30 8.64 5.80
CA SER A 24 -6.40 8.38 7.24
C SER A 24 -5.06 7.99 7.86
N LEU A 25 -4.16 7.44 7.06
CA LEU A 25 -2.85 6.97 7.49
C LEU A 25 -1.91 6.86 6.30
N THR A 26 -0.65 7.25 6.51
CA THR A 26 0.43 7.09 5.53
C THR A 26 1.57 6.27 6.14
N VAL A 27 1.86 5.12 5.53
CA VAL A 27 2.72 4.09 6.14
C VAL A 27 3.81 3.67 5.17
N ILE A 28 4.99 3.43 5.71
CA ILE A 28 6.02 2.62 5.04
C ILE A 28 6.06 1.25 5.70
N CYS A 29 5.73 0.22 4.95
CA CYS A 29 5.69 -1.16 5.42
C CYS A 29 6.91 -1.93 4.95
N HIS A 30 7.68 -2.46 5.92
CA HIS A 30 8.90 -3.24 5.67
C HIS A 30 8.68 -4.75 5.71
N CYS A 31 7.45 -5.23 5.88
CA CYS A 31 7.20 -6.68 5.98
C CYS A 31 7.59 -7.41 4.69
N ARG A 32 7.97 -8.69 4.84
CA ARG A 32 8.37 -9.51 3.70
C ARG A 32 7.30 -9.66 2.62
N MET A 33 6.03 -9.63 3.02
CA MET A 33 4.90 -9.68 2.07
C MET A 33 4.87 -8.41 1.20
N CYS A 34 5.01 -7.23 1.79
CA CYS A 34 5.08 -5.97 1.05
C CYS A 34 6.34 -5.88 0.17
N GLN A 35 7.48 -6.34 0.67
CA GLN A 35 8.72 -6.43 -0.11
C GLN A 35 8.53 -7.32 -1.34
N ARG A 36 7.95 -8.51 -1.18
CA ARG A 36 7.69 -9.42 -2.30
C ARG A 36 6.67 -8.87 -3.29
N ALA A 37 5.59 -8.29 -2.79
CA ALA A 37 4.52 -7.75 -3.64
C ALA A 37 4.98 -6.54 -4.48
N SER A 38 5.88 -5.74 -3.96
CA SER A 38 6.40 -4.55 -4.64
C SER A 38 7.69 -4.80 -5.41
N GLY A 39 8.43 -5.86 -5.08
CA GLY A 39 9.79 -6.06 -5.58
C GLY A 39 10.79 -5.01 -5.06
N ALA A 40 10.45 -4.31 -3.97
CA ALA A 40 11.24 -3.23 -3.39
C ALA A 40 11.56 -3.50 -1.91
N PRO A 41 12.50 -2.76 -1.29
CA PRO A 41 12.84 -2.94 0.12
C PRO A 41 11.70 -2.65 1.09
N PHE A 42 10.71 -1.87 0.67
CA PHE A 42 9.51 -1.51 1.42
C PHE A 42 8.38 -1.11 0.47
N MET A 43 7.21 -0.89 1.02
CA MET A 43 6.06 -0.36 0.28
C MET A 43 5.48 0.86 1.00
N GLY A 44 5.42 1.99 0.29
CA GLY A 44 4.71 3.17 0.75
C GLY A 44 3.22 3.05 0.46
N LEU A 45 2.39 3.27 1.46
CA LEU A 45 0.95 3.05 1.42
C LEU A 45 0.18 4.24 1.98
N LEU A 46 -0.82 4.67 1.22
CA LEU A 46 -1.74 5.76 1.53
C LEU A 46 -3.11 5.17 1.83
N PHE A 47 -3.50 5.06 3.09
CA PHE A 47 -4.76 4.44 3.46
C PHE A 47 -5.93 5.41 3.36
N MET A 48 -6.97 5.00 2.66
CA MET A 48 -8.22 5.73 2.47
C MET A 48 -9.42 4.81 2.67
N PRO A 49 -10.61 5.35 2.97
CA PRO A 49 -11.84 4.57 2.85
C PRO A 49 -11.96 3.96 1.45
N SER A 50 -12.43 2.72 1.35
CA SER A 50 -12.49 2.02 0.05
C SER A 50 -13.42 2.71 -0.95
N ASP A 51 -14.47 3.37 -0.49
CA ASP A 51 -15.41 4.12 -1.31
C ASP A 51 -14.87 5.48 -1.80
N ALA A 52 -13.74 5.93 -1.22
CA ALA A 52 -13.06 7.14 -1.66
C ALA A 52 -12.17 6.94 -2.89
N VAL A 53 -11.90 5.69 -3.30
CA VAL A 53 -10.98 5.35 -4.39
C VAL A 53 -11.76 4.76 -5.56
N THR A 54 -11.61 5.37 -6.74
CA THR A 54 -12.33 4.96 -7.96
C THR A 54 -11.35 4.75 -9.12
N VAL A 55 -11.45 3.61 -9.79
CA VAL A 55 -10.75 3.37 -11.06
C VAL A 55 -11.53 4.08 -12.16
N ILE A 56 -10.90 5.05 -12.83
CA ILE A 56 -11.52 5.87 -13.87
C ILE A 56 -11.15 5.43 -15.30
N LYS A 57 -10.16 4.56 -15.44
CA LYS A 57 -9.75 3.99 -16.72
C LYS A 57 -9.16 2.60 -16.51
N GLY A 58 -9.49 1.68 -17.40
CA GLY A 58 -8.97 0.31 -17.40
C GLY A 58 -9.57 -0.57 -16.31
N TYR A 59 -8.91 -1.68 -16.05
CA TYR A 59 -9.31 -2.66 -15.04
C TYR A 59 -8.07 -3.23 -14.35
N LEU A 60 -8.28 -3.79 -13.16
CA LEU A 60 -7.24 -4.37 -12.33
C LEU A 60 -7.40 -5.88 -12.23
N ARG A 61 -6.30 -6.56 -12.11
CA ARG A 61 -6.26 -7.94 -11.67
C ARG A 61 -6.12 -7.99 -10.15
N ILE A 62 -6.73 -8.98 -9.54
CA ILE A 62 -6.80 -9.12 -8.08
C ILE A 62 -6.12 -10.41 -7.67
N TYR A 63 -5.21 -10.30 -6.70
CA TYR A 63 -4.64 -11.43 -5.98
C TYR A 63 -5.10 -11.39 -4.53
N HIS A 64 -5.78 -12.44 -4.10
CA HIS A 64 -6.18 -12.61 -2.71
C HIS A 64 -4.97 -13.02 -1.88
N SER A 65 -4.34 -12.03 -1.23
CA SER A 65 -3.14 -12.25 -0.43
C SER A 65 -3.44 -12.82 0.96
N SER A 66 -4.70 -12.81 1.35
CA SER A 66 -5.25 -13.42 2.56
C SER A 66 -6.77 -13.53 2.46
N PRO A 67 -7.45 -14.22 3.41
CA PRO A 67 -8.92 -14.27 3.43
C PRO A 67 -9.60 -12.91 3.54
N THR A 68 -8.88 -11.89 4.03
CA THR A 68 -9.43 -10.55 4.29
C THR A 68 -8.76 -9.44 3.50
N SER A 69 -7.79 -9.76 2.66
CA SER A 69 -6.99 -8.76 1.95
C SER A 69 -6.70 -9.14 0.51
N GLU A 70 -6.68 -8.14 -0.34
CA GLU A 70 -6.41 -8.25 -1.77
C GLU A 70 -5.31 -7.30 -2.21
N ARG A 71 -4.62 -7.67 -3.28
CA ARG A 71 -3.66 -6.83 -3.98
C ARG A 71 -4.13 -6.66 -5.42
N HIS A 72 -4.31 -5.41 -5.81
CA HIS A 72 -4.81 -5.03 -7.12
C HIS A 72 -3.67 -4.48 -7.97
N PHE A 73 -3.52 -5.00 -9.17
CA PHE A 73 -2.41 -4.66 -10.06
C PHE A 73 -2.85 -4.57 -11.51
N CYS A 74 -2.10 -3.81 -12.31
CA CYS A 74 -2.33 -3.71 -13.74
C CYS A 74 -2.04 -5.06 -14.41
N PRO A 75 -2.96 -5.64 -15.21
CA PRO A 75 -2.73 -6.92 -15.87
C PRO A 75 -1.66 -6.85 -16.96
N ASP A 76 -1.44 -5.68 -17.55
CA ASP A 76 -0.54 -5.51 -18.70
C ASP A 76 0.91 -5.21 -18.27
N CYS A 77 1.11 -4.32 -17.28
CA CYS A 77 2.46 -3.94 -16.85
C CYS A 77 2.83 -4.42 -15.44
N GLY A 78 1.91 -5.01 -14.69
CA GLY A 78 2.16 -5.55 -13.37
C GLY A 78 2.30 -4.52 -12.24
N SER A 79 2.09 -3.22 -12.50
CA SER A 79 2.14 -2.20 -11.45
C SER A 79 1.16 -2.52 -10.33
N HIS A 80 1.63 -2.61 -9.10
CA HIS A 80 0.80 -2.80 -7.92
C HIS A 80 0.23 -1.45 -7.50
N LEU A 81 -1.10 -1.31 -7.54
CA LEU A 81 -1.79 -0.05 -7.30
C LEU A 81 -2.46 0.02 -5.94
N PHE A 82 -3.18 -1.03 -5.54
CA PHE A 82 -3.94 -1.03 -4.29
C PHE A 82 -3.70 -2.27 -3.44
N PHE A 83 -3.71 -2.04 -2.13
CA PHE A 83 -3.87 -3.07 -1.11
C PHE A 83 -5.21 -2.82 -0.40
N VAL A 84 -6.15 -3.74 -0.55
CA VAL A 84 -7.50 -3.61 0.00
C VAL A 84 -7.70 -4.53 1.20
N ARG A 85 -8.23 -3.98 2.29
CA ARG A 85 -8.57 -4.72 3.51
C ARG A 85 -10.07 -4.65 3.74
N HIS A 86 -10.78 -5.72 3.44
CA HIS A 86 -12.24 -5.76 3.49
C HIS A 86 -12.80 -5.56 4.90
N ILE A 87 -12.20 -6.21 5.91
CA ILE A 87 -12.68 -6.11 7.30
C ILE A 87 -12.65 -4.70 7.89
N ARG A 88 -11.95 -3.76 7.24
CA ARG A 88 -11.84 -2.37 7.67
C ARG A 88 -12.35 -1.38 6.64
N SER A 89 -12.87 -1.85 5.52
CA SER A 89 -13.28 -1.01 4.40
C SER A 89 -12.19 0.00 4.00
N LEU A 90 -10.93 -0.45 3.98
CA LEU A 90 -9.77 0.37 3.66
C LEU A 90 -9.13 -0.07 2.35
N CYS A 91 -8.79 0.92 1.55
CA CYS A 91 -7.96 0.80 0.35
C CYS A 91 -6.67 1.57 0.58
N ALA A 92 -5.54 0.89 0.50
CA ALA A 92 -4.24 1.55 0.52
C ALA A 92 -3.72 1.73 -0.90
N VAL A 93 -3.53 2.96 -1.29
CA VAL A 93 -2.93 3.33 -2.58
C VAL A 93 -1.41 3.27 -2.45
N THR A 94 -0.73 2.66 -3.41
CA THR A 94 0.73 2.62 -3.42
C THR A 94 1.31 3.98 -3.80
N VAL A 95 2.29 4.44 -3.03
CA VAL A 95 2.88 5.78 -3.21
C VAL A 95 3.54 5.95 -4.58
N GLY A 96 4.21 4.90 -5.06
CA GLY A 96 4.87 4.96 -6.38
C GLY A 96 3.91 5.08 -7.55
N SER A 97 2.61 4.81 -7.37
CA SER A 97 1.59 4.96 -8.41
C SER A 97 0.93 6.34 -8.46
N LEU A 98 1.23 7.22 -7.50
CA LEU A 98 0.71 8.59 -7.45
C LEU A 98 1.31 9.44 -8.58
N ASP A 99 0.50 10.31 -9.18
CA ASP A 99 0.99 11.29 -10.16
C ASP A 99 1.91 12.33 -9.49
N ASP A 100 1.60 12.71 -8.26
CA ASP A 100 2.47 13.56 -7.43
C ASP A 100 2.85 12.84 -6.13
N PRO A 101 3.93 12.05 -6.14
CA PRO A 101 4.38 11.34 -4.94
C PRO A 101 5.00 12.25 -3.87
N HIS A 102 5.32 13.50 -4.20
CA HIS A 102 5.90 14.47 -3.26
C HIS A 102 4.90 14.92 -2.18
N THR A 103 3.61 14.76 -2.41
CA THR A 103 2.58 15.02 -1.40
C THR A 103 2.54 13.96 -0.30
N PHE A 104 3.15 12.79 -0.55
CA PHE A 104 3.24 11.73 0.44
C PHE A 104 4.25 12.08 1.56
N LYS A 105 3.76 12.03 2.79
CA LYS A 105 4.61 12.13 3.98
C LYS A 105 4.27 10.97 4.91
N PRO A 106 5.20 10.03 5.13
CA PRO A 106 4.91 8.91 6.02
C PRO A 106 4.76 9.40 7.47
N THR A 107 3.75 8.87 8.14
CA THR A 107 3.54 9.10 9.57
C THR A 107 4.17 8.01 10.41
N MET A 108 4.38 6.84 9.84
CA MET A 108 5.02 5.73 10.53
C MET A 108 5.68 4.73 9.59
N HIS A 109 6.66 4.03 10.13
CA HIS A 109 7.20 2.79 9.57
C HIS A 109 6.73 1.61 10.41
N VAL A 110 6.31 0.54 9.77
CA VAL A 110 5.85 -0.69 10.43
C VAL A 110 6.66 -1.90 9.97
N CYS A 111 6.69 -2.94 10.82
CA CYS A 111 7.45 -4.17 10.58
C CYS A 111 8.95 -3.92 10.41
N MET A 112 9.52 -3.07 11.24
CA MET A 112 10.95 -2.73 11.20
C MET A 112 11.85 -3.93 11.49
N GLU A 113 11.35 -4.97 12.15
CA GLU A 113 12.08 -6.24 12.33
C GLU A 113 12.46 -6.91 11.01
N SER A 114 11.71 -6.63 9.95
CA SER A 114 11.96 -7.14 8.59
C SER A 114 12.65 -6.15 7.67
N ALA A 115 12.98 -4.95 8.15
CA ALA A 115 13.62 -3.93 7.34
C ALA A 115 15.00 -4.38 6.85
N MET A 116 15.36 -3.98 5.65
CA MET A 116 16.70 -4.24 5.11
C MET A 116 17.76 -3.55 5.97
N LYS A 117 18.78 -4.28 6.40
CA LYS A 117 19.81 -3.77 7.35
C LYS A 117 20.63 -2.60 6.78
N TRP A 118 20.76 -2.55 5.46
CA TRP A 118 21.51 -1.49 4.76
C TRP A 118 20.69 -0.21 4.54
N LEU A 119 19.36 -0.25 4.79
CA LEU A 119 18.45 0.84 4.52
C LEU A 119 18.36 1.79 5.72
N ASP A 120 18.67 3.05 5.51
CA ASP A 120 18.54 4.12 6.51
C ASP A 120 17.65 5.25 5.95
N ILE A 121 16.42 5.35 6.44
CA ILE A 121 15.47 6.40 6.06
C ILE A 121 15.33 7.38 7.23
N ARG A 122 15.74 8.62 7.02
CA ARG A 122 15.77 9.68 8.04
C ARG A 122 14.66 10.69 7.81
N ASP A 123 13.42 10.29 8.02
CA ASP A 123 12.23 11.11 7.81
C ASP A 123 11.55 11.59 9.10
N GLY A 124 12.06 11.15 10.27
CA GLY A 124 11.48 11.49 11.58
C GLY A 124 10.16 10.79 11.92
N ALA A 125 9.63 9.92 11.03
CA ALA A 125 8.40 9.19 11.29
C ALA A 125 8.57 8.14 12.40
N GLN A 126 7.48 7.82 13.09
CA GLN A 126 7.46 6.80 14.15
C GLN A 126 7.83 5.43 13.60
N ARG A 127 8.64 4.66 14.33
CA ARG A 127 9.02 3.28 13.97
C ARG A 127 8.38 2.27 14.91
N TYR A 128 7.82 1.20 14.31
CA TYR A 128 7.26 0.06 15.03
C TYR A 128 7.95 -1.21 14.58
N SER A 129 8.40 -2.04 15.53
CA SER A 129 9.06 -3.32 15.22
C SER A 129 8.15 -4.27 14.47
N ALA A 130 6.89 -4.36 14.91
CA ALA A 130 5.82 -5.11 14.26
C ALA A 130 4.75 -4.15 13.72
N LYS A 131 3.54 -4.63 13.50
CA LYS A 131 2.38 -3.77 13.23
C LYS A 131 1.78 -3.30 14.55
N PRO A 132 1.40 -2.02 14.69
CA PRO A 132 0.65 -1.55 15.83
C PRO A 132 -0.65 -2.34 16.04
N GLU A 133 -1.15 -2.35 17.25
CA GLU A 133 -2.42 -2.99 17.58
C GLU A 133 -3.53 -2.50 16.63
N GLY A 134 -4.37 -3.42 16.18
CA GLY A 134 -5.42 -3.15 15.21
C GLY A 134 -4.96 -3.11 13.74
N MET A 135 -3.67 -3.09 13.45
CA MET A 135 -3.12 -3.19 12.09
C MET A 135 -2.64 -4.59 11.74
N THR A 136 -2.64 -5.50 12.69
CA THR A 136 -2.18 -6.89 12.48
C THR A 136 -3.05 -7.58 11.43
N PRO A 137 -2.49 -8.15 10.37
CA PRO A 137 -3.26 -8.97 9.45
C PRO A 137 -3.71 -10.25 10.15
N LEU A 138 -4.96 -10.61 9.95
CA LEU A 138 -5.49 -11.93 10.32
C LEU A 138 -5.04 -12.92 9.23
N VAL A 139 -3.76 -13.28 9.21
CA VAL A 139 -3.21 -14.09 8.12
C VAL A 139 -2.13 -15.01 8.60
N ASP A 140 -2.22 -16.24 8.15
CA ASP A 140 -1.09 -17.15 8.13
C ASP A 140 -0.20 -16.84 6.93
N TYR A 141 0.82 -16.06 7.14
CA TYR A 141 1.93 -15.95 6.20
C TYR A 141 3.24 -16.23 6.93
N ASP A 142 4.20 -16.74 6.20
CA ASP A 142 5.55 -16.93 6.73
C ASP A 142 6.24 -15.56 6.85
N PRO A 143 6.55 -15.06 8.04
CA PRO A 143 7.18 -13.76 8.22
C PRO A 143 8.59 -13.67 7.64
N VAL A 144 9.26 -14.81 7.45
CA VAL A 144 10.61 -14.87 6.88
C VAL A 144 10.57 -14.80 5.36
N THR A 145 9.72 -15.58 4.73
CA THR A 145 9.60 -15.62 3.26
C THR A 145 8.59 -14.63 2.71
N GLY A 146 7.61 -14.21 3.51
CA GLY A 146 6.51 -13.36 3.08
C GLY A 146 5.52 -14.06 2.16
N ILE A 147 5.52 -15.40 2.16
CA ILE A 147 4.63 -16.21 1.33
C ILE A 147 3.36 -16.52 2.12
N THR A 148 2.20 -16.24 1.53
CA THR A 148 0.89 -16.66 2.03
C THR A 148 0.66 -18.14 1.71
N ARG A 149 0.07 -18.86 2.64
CA ARG A 149 -0.29 -20.27 2.47
C ARG A 149 -1.78 -20.43 2.19
#